data_e7b14bbe1e0eaf09db4cd4e1609a4bef
#
_entry.id   e7b14bbe1e0eaf09db4cd4e1609a4bef
#
_cell.length_a   1.000
_cell.length_b   1.000
_cell.length_c   1.000
_cell.angle_alpha   90.00
_cell.angle_beta   90.00
_cell.angle_gamma   90.00
#
_symmetry.space_group_name_H-M   'P 1'
#
loop_
_entity.id
_entity.type
_entity.pdbx_description
1 polymer ?
#
loop_
_entity_poly.entity_id
_entity_poly.type
_entity_poly.pdbx_seq_one_letter_code
_entity_poly.pdbx_strand_id
1 'polypeptide(L)'
;MALPYDPDSWPANWILQLIAKDRLKEFYLSTHWKRFRLRLLKSRPCRCQLCEQKEPAVLTPLRKPWEKKSDSNDRRPVAIVHHINEVRHRPDLALSEYDEHGEPNTIIVCPGCHWDEHHKRKIPVTEERW
;
A
#
# COMPACT_ATOMS: atom_id res chain seq x y z
N MET A 1 22.71 4.01 15.78
CA MET A 1 22.59 3.97 14.33
C MET A 1 21.58 5.00 13.86
N ALA A 2 21.95 5.77 12.89
CA ALA A 2 21.06 6.83 12.40
C ALA A 2 19.89 6.23 11.59
N LEU A 3 18.71 6.82 11.75
CA LEU A 3 17.57 6.44 10.94
C LEU A 3 17.76 6.98 9.51
N PRO A 4 17.21 6.30 8.51
CA PRO A 4 17.30 6.76 7.12
C PRO A 4 16.36 7.94 6.83
N TYR A 5 15.69 8.48 7.84
CA TYR A 5 14.73 9.57 7.71
C TYR A 5 14.73 10.40 8.99
N ASP A 6 14.15 11.60 8.91
CA ASP A 6 13.99 12.48 10.06
C ASP A 6 12.71 12.11 10.81
N PRO A 7 12.82 11.55 12.04
CA PRO A 7 11.64 11.12 12.80
C PRO A 7 10.78 12.28 13.29
N ASP A 8 11.29 13.51 13.25
CA ASP A 8 10.54 14.69 13.68
C ASP A 8 9.79 15.35 12.54
N SER A 9 10.02 14.92 11.30
CA SER A 9 9.33 15.47 10.14
C SER A 9 7.97 14.78 9.94
N TRP A 10 7.06 15.48 9.29
CA TRP A 10 5.77 14.92 8.94
C TRP A 10 5.89 14.15 7.61
N PRO A 11 5.27 12.97 7.43
CA PRO A 11 4.32 12.30 8.35
C PRO A 11 4.96 11.36 9.36
N ALA A 12 6.29 11.23 9.36
CA ALA A 12 6.98 10.29 10.21
C ALA A 12 6.64 10.49 11.68
N ASN A 13 6.69 11.74 12.16
CA ASN A 13 6.42 12.04 13.56
C ASN A 13 5.01 11.60 13.99
N TRP A 14 4.02 11.83 13.14
CA TRP A 14 2.64 11.43 13.41
C TRP A 14 2.50 9.91 13.44
N ILE A 15 3.05 9.24 12.41
CA ILE A 15 2.94 7.79 12.28
C ILE A 15 3.66 7.08 13.43
N LEU A 16 4.83 7.59 13.83
CA LEU A 16 5.55 7.01 14.96
C LEU A 16 4.74 7.11 16.26
N GLN A 17 3.99 8.20 16.45
CA GLN A 17 3.09 8.31 17.59
C GLN A 17 1.97 7.30 17.55
N LEU A 18 1.40 7.08 16.36
CA LEU A 18 0.35 6.07 16.21
C LEU A 18 0.87 4.66 16.47
N ILE A 19 2.07 4.36 16.01
CA ILE A 19 2.69 3.07 16.25
C ILE A 19 2.93 2.87 17.75
N ALA A 20 3.45 3.89 18.41
CA ALA A 20 3.72 3.83 19.85
C ALA A 20 2.46 3.58 20.68
N LYS A 21 1.30 4.03 20.19
CA LYS A 21 0.01 3.85 20.86
C LYS A 21 -0.76 2.64 20.35
N ASP A 22 -0.16 1.85 19.44
CA ASP A 22 -0.81 0.72 18.78
C ASP A 22 -2.09 1.15 18.04
N ARG A 23 -2.01 2.29 17.36
CA ARG A 23 -3.13 2.90 16.64
C ARG A 23 -2.83 3.16 15.17
N LEU A 24 -1.96 2.36 14.57
CA LEU A 24 -1.57 2.59 13.18
C LEU A 24 -2.75 2.51 12.21
N LYS A 25 -3.80 1.76 12.55
CA LYS A 25 -5.00 1.70 11.70
C LYS A 25 -5.64 3.07 11.52
N GLU A 26 -5.42 4.02 12.44
CA GLU A 26 -5.96 5.37 12.30
C GLU A 26 -5.34 6.11 11.12
N PHE A 27 -4.11 5.76 10.76
CA PHE A 27 -3.50 6.29 9.56
C PHE A 27 -4.32 5.90 8.32
N TYR A 28 -4.70 4.62 8.23
CA TYR A 28 -5.47 4.11 7.08
C TYR A 28 -6.92 4.60 7.05
N LEU A 29 -7.41 5.12 8.17
CA LEU A 29 -8.73 5.74 8.24
C LEU A 29 -8.67 7.25 8.02
N SER A 30 -7.47 7.81 7.97
CA SER A 30 -7.29 9.26 7.88
C SER A 30 -7.61 9.79 6.49
N THR A 31 -7.94 11.08 6.47
CA THR A 31 -8.16 11.81 5.22
C THR A 31 -6.88 11.84 4.38
N HIS A 32 -5.73 11.94 5.03
CA HIS A 32 -4.43 11.97 4.34
C HIS A 32 -4.21 10.72 3.50
N TRP A 33 -4.42 9.54 4.10
CA TRP A 33 -4.27 8.28 3.37
C TRP A 33 -5.31 8.14 2.27
N LYS A 34 -6.57 8.48 2.58
CA LYS A 34 -7.66 8.35 1.60
C LYS A 34 -7.43 9.22 0.38
N ARG A 35 -6.96 10.44 0.56
CA ARG A 35 -6.64 11.34 -0.55
C ARG A 35 -5.45 10.86 -1.37
N PHE A 36 -4.43 10.38 -0.69
CA PHE A 36 -3.24 9.83 -1.35
C PHE A 36 -3.62 8.62 -2.20
N ARG A 37 -4.36 7.69 -1.62
CA ARG A 37 -4.84 6.49 -2.31
C ARG A 37 -5.71 6.84 -3.52
N LEU A 38 -6.62 7.78 -3.34
CA LEU A 38 -7.50 8.23 -4.43
C LEU A 38 -6.69 8.78 -5.60
N ARG A 39 -5.69 9.62 -5.31
CA ARG A 39 -4.85 10.19 -6.34
C ARG A 39 -4.09 9.12 -7.12
N LEU A 40 -3.54 8.14 -6.43
CA LEU A 40 -2.83 7.04 -7.07
C LEU A 40 -3.74 6.22 -7.97
N LEU A 41 -4.93 5.87 -7.47
CA LEU A 41 -5.86 5.04 -8.22
C LEU A 41 -6.45 5.78 -9.42
N LYS A 42 -6.47 7.10 -9.40
CA LYS A 42 -6.90 7.90 -10.55
C LYS A 42 -5.81 8.07 -11.59
N SER A 43 -4.55 8.09 -11.18
CA SER A 43 -3.44 8.42 -12.06
C SER A 43 -2.76 7.20 -12.68
N ARG A 44 -3.03 6.00 -12.21
CA ARG A 44 -2.39 4.78 -12.67
C ARG A 44 -3.40 3.82 -13.28
N PRO A 45 -2.95 2.95 -14.21
CA PRO A 45 -3.81 1.87 -14.71
C PRO A 45 -4.31 1.01 -13.56
N CYS A 46 -5.60 0.69 -13.57
CA CYS A 46 -6.22 -0.08 -12.49
C CYS A 46 -6.09 -1.58 -12.79
N ARG A 47 -4.87 -2.07 -12.68
CA ARG A 47 -4.51 -3.47 -12.93
C ARG A 47 -3.53 -3.92 -11.86
N CYS A 48 -3.54 -5.22 -11.57
CA CYS A 48 -2.63 -5.77 -10.58
C CYS A 48 -1.21 -5.85 -11.13
N GLN A 49 -0.32 -5.03 -10.62
CA GLN A 49 1.06 -4.97 -11.09
C GLN A 49 1.84 -6.25 -10.75
N LEU A 50 1.51 -6.92 -9.65
CA LEU A 50 2.19 -8.16 -9.29
C LEU A 50 1.76 -9.33 -10.15
N CYS A 51 0.48 -9.39 -10.54
CA CYS A 51 0.04 -10.41 -11.49
C CYS A 51 0.75 -10.25 -12.83
N GLU A 52 0.91 -9.00 -13.28
CA GLU A 52 1.60 -8.72 -14.53
C GLU A 52 3.08 -9.10 -14.47
N GLN A 53 3.71 -8.95 -13.30
CA GLN A 53 5.11 -9.36 -13.14
C GLN A 53 5.27 -10.87 -13.22
N LYS A 54 4.30 -11.61 -12.70
CA LYS A 54 4.34 -13.07 -12.72
C LYS A 54 4.07 -13.63 -14.11
N GLU A 55 3.08 -13.06 -14.80
CA GLU A 55 2.70 -13.47 -16.15
C GLU A 55 2.40 -12.24 -16.97
N PRO A 56 3.40 -11.67 -17.66
CA PRO A 56 3.23 -10.41 -18.39
C PRO A 56 2.11 -10.43 -19.44
N ALA A 57 1.77 -11.59 -19.96
CA ALA A 57 0.71 -11.71 -20.96
C ALA A 57 -0.69 -11.67 -20.35
N VAL A 58 -0.79 -11.80 -19.02
CA VAL A 58 -2.08 -11.83 -18.33
C VAL A 58 -2.30 -10.49 -17.64
N LEU A 59 -3.36 -9.81 -18.02
CA LEU A 59 -3.76 -8.56 -17.38
C LEU A 59 -4.88 -8.87 -16.38
N THR A 60 -4.71 -8.43 -15.15
CA THR A 60 -5.73 -8.60 -14.12
C THR A 60 -6.38 -7.24 -13.87
N PRO A 61 -7.53 -6.96 -14.51
CA PRO A 61 -8.22 -5.70 -14.31
C PRO A 61 -8.80 -5.62 -12.91
N LEU A 62 -8.77 -4.43 -12.32
CA LEU A 62 -9.26 -4.21 -10.98
C LEU A 62 -10.36 -3.16 -11.01
N ARG A 63 -11.24 -3.22 -10.02
CA ARG A 63 -12.29 -2.24 -9.83
C ARG A 63 -11.81 -1.22 -8.80
N LYS A 64 -12.00 0.05 -9.09
CA LYS A 64 -11.67 1.10 -8.11
C LYS A 64 -12.64 1.00 -6.93
N PRO A 65 -12.20 1.33 -5.70
CA PRO A 65 -13.07 1.19 -4.52
C PRO A 65 -14.41 1.92 -4.61
N TRP A 66 -14.44 3.05 -5.32
CA TRP A 66 -15.68 3.84 -5.47
C TRP A 66 -16.48 3.44 -6.71
N GLU A 67 -15.94 2.57 -7.53
CA GLU A 67 -16.59 2.17 -8.77
C GLU A 67 -17.60 1.07 -8.50
N LYS A 68 -18.80 1.22 -9.04
CA LYS A 68 -19.81 0.20 -8.90
C LYS A 68 -19.55 -0.94 -9.87
N LYS A 69 -19.99 -2.15 -9.50
CA LYS A 69 -19.93 -3.27 -10.43
C LYS A 69 -20.75 -2.94 -11.67
N SER A 70 -20.24 -3.33 -12.83
CA SER A 70 -20.95 -3.10 -14.10
C SER A 70 -22.23 -3.92 -14.20
N ASP A 71 -22.22 -5.15 -13.65
CA ASP A 71 -23.37 -6.03 -13.59
C ASP A 71 -23.09 -7.16 -12.59
N SER A 72 -24.01 -8.12 -12.46
CA SER A 72 -23.87 -9.23 -11.53
C SER A 72 -22.74 -10.19 -11.87
N ASN A 73 -22.19 -10.09 -13.07
CA ASN A 73 -21.09 -10.96 -13.54
C ASN A 73 -19.74 -10.28 -13.39
N ASP A 74 -19.71 -9.05 -12.90
CA ASP A 74 -18.45 -8.33 -12.72
C ASP A 74 -17.65 -8.99 -11.59
N ARG A 75 -16.56 -9.66 -11.97
CA ARG A 75 -15.70 -10.39 -11.04
C ARG A 75 -14.41 -9.66 -10.72
N ARG A 76 -14.25 -8.42 -11.18
CA ARG A 76 -13.03 -7.67 -10.91
C ARG A 76 -12.86 -7.45 -9.42
N PRO A 77 -11.69 -7.84 -8.85
CA PRO A 77 -11.41 -7.53 -7.44
C PRO A 77 -11.23 -6.03 -7.26
N VAL A 78 -11.34 -5.57 -6.03
CA VAL A 78 -11.11 -4.17 -5.69
C VAL A 78 -9.61 -3.91 -5.65
N ALA A 79 -9.19 -2.80 -6.26
CA ALA A 79 -7.78 -2.40 -6.28
C ALA A 79 -7.31 -2.00 -4.88
N ILE A 80 -6.11 -2.43 -4.53
CA ILE A 80 -5.47 -2.12 -3.25
C ILE A 80 -4.15 -1.43 -3.55
N VAL A 81 -3.87 -0.34 -2.83
CA VAL A 81 -2.56 0.33 -2.87
C VAL A 81 -1.68 -0.30 -1.80
N HIS A 82 -0.59 -0.91 -2.23
CA HIS A 82 0.35 -1.61 -1.37
C HIS A 82 1.63 -0.82 -1.21
N HIS A 83 2.10 -0.65 0.03
CA HIS A 83 3.38 -0.03 0.31
C HIS A 83 4.50 -1.05 0.13
N ILE A 84 5.48 -0.75 -0.70
CA ILE A 84 6.66 -1.59 -0.85
C ILE A 84 7.54 -1.46 0.39
N ASN A 85 7.72 -0.22 0.85
CA ASN A 85 8.38 0.04 2.14
C ASN A 85 7.29 0.14 3.20
N GLU A 86 7.26 -0.84 4.09
CA GLU A 86 6.22 -0.90 5.11
C GLU A 86 6.20 0.36 5.96
N VAL A 87 4.99 0.84 6.26
CA VAL A 87 4.79 2.08 7.03
C VAL A 87 5.48 2.01 8.39
N ARG A 88 5.52 0.82 9.00
CA ARG A 88 6.20 0.65 10.30
C ARG A 88 7.70 0.86 10.20
N HIS A 89 8.30 0.54 9.07
CA HIS A 89 9.75 0.63 8.88
C HIS A 89 10.16 1.96 8.25
N ARG A 90 9.31 2.52 7.42
CA ARG A 90 9.58 3.78 6.76
C ARG A 90 8.34 4.69 6.85
N PRO A 91 8.04 5.21 8.06
CA PRO A 91 6.88 6.07 8.23
C PRO A 91 6.96 7.38 7.45
N ASP A 92 8.16 7.81 7.11
CA ASP A 92 8.39 8.99 6.26
C ASP A 92 7.83 8.81 4.85
N LEU A 93 7.76 7.56 4.37
CA LEU A 93 7.29 7.25 3.02
C LEU A 93 5.82 6.84 2.98
N ALA A 94 5.10 6.97 4.09
CA ALA A 94 3.71 6.53 4.17
C ALA A 94 2.79 7.20 3.15
N LEU A 95 3.09 8.44 2.78
CA LEU A 95 2.32 9.22 1.81
C LEU A 95 3.18 9.61 0.60
N SER A 96 4.15 8.78 0.25
CA SER A 96 5.05 9.03 -0.87
C SER A 96 4.90 7.97 -1.95
N GLU A 97 4.82 8.40 -3.21
CA GLU A 97 4.74 7.47 -4.35
C GLU A 97 6.08 6.81 -4.62
N TYR A 98 7.18 7.48 -4.27
CA TYR A 98 8.54 7.03 -4.56
C TYR A 98 9.38 7.09 -3.30
N ASP A 99 10.44 6.29 -3.27
CA ASP A 99 11.41 6.37 -2.18
C ASP A 99 12.49 7.42 -2.48
N GLU A 100 13.51 7.50 -1.62
CA GLU A 100 14.56 8.49 -1.77
C GLU A 100 15.45 8.28 -3.00
N HIS A 101 15.36 7.10 -3.62
CA HIS A 101 16.11 6.75 -4.81
C HIS A 101 15.29 6.90 -6.09
N GLY A 102 14.06 7.39 -5.99
CA GLY A 102 13.16 7.49 -7.13
C GLY A 102 12.52 6.17 -7.53
N GLU A 103 12.69 5.12 -6.74
CA GLU A 103 12.05 3.84 -7.00
C GLU A 103 10.62 3.84 -6.48
N PRO A 104 9.73 3.08 -7.11
CA PRO A 104 8.33 3.03 -6.65
C PRO A 104 8.23 2.57 -5.20
N ASN A 105 7.48 3.31 -4.41
CA ASN A 105 7.17 2.94 -3.04
C ASN A 105 5.78 2.30 -2.90
N THR A 106 4.93 2.50 -3.87
CA THR A 106 3.57 1.98 -3.88
C THR A 106 3.26 1.31 -5.20
N ILE A 107 2.50 0.24 -5.15
CA ILE A 107 2.00 -0.45 -6.33
C ILE A 107 0.52 -0.77 -6.13
N ILE A 108 -0.19 -0.96 -7.25
CA ILE A 108 -1.59 -1.35 -7.20
C ILE A 108 -1.65 -2.85 -7.40
N VAL A 109 -2.35 -3.54 -6.51
CA VAL A 109 -2.41 -5.00 -6.49
C VAL A 109 -3.82 -5.49 -6.24
N CYS A 110 -4.09 -6.75 -6.59
CA CYS A 110 -5.33 -7.42 -6.25
C CYS A 110 -5.24 -7.93 -4.80
N PRO A 111 -6.40 -8.23 -4.16
CA PRO A 111 -6.40 -8.73 -2.78
C PRO A 111 -5.55 -9.99 -2.58
N GLY A 112 -5.56 -10.90 -3.56
CA GLY A 112 -4.77 -12.12 -3.46
C GLY A 112 -3.28 -11.85 -3.41
N CYS A 113 -2.77 -10.99 -4.32
CA CYS A 113 -1.35 -10.63 -4.31
C CYS A 113 -0.98 -9.83 -3.08
N HIS A 114 -1.85 -8.96 -2.61
CA HIS A 114 -1.63 -8.20 -1.39
C HIS A 114 -1.47 -9.14 -0.19
N TRP A 115 -2.34 -10.13 -0.08
CA TRP A 115 -2.26 -11.14 0.96
C TRP A 115 -0.94 -11.92 0.86
N ASP A 116 -0.57 -12.34 -0.35
CA ASP A 116 0.66 -13.10 -0.57
C ASP A 116 1.90 -12.29 -0.17
N GLU A 117 1.94 -10.99 -0.51
CA GLU A 117 3.07 -10.15 -0.17
C GLU A 117 3.28 -10.05 1.33
N HIS A 118 2.20 -9.90 2.10
CA HIS A 118 2.30 -9.84 3.55
C HIS A 118 2.74 -11.19 4.13
N HIS A 119 2.28 -12.29 3.57
CA HIS A 119 2.55 -13.62 4.13
C HIS A 119 3.91 -14.16 3.71
N LYS A 120 4.36 -13.89 2.48
CA LYS A 120 5.66 -14.36 2.06
C LYS A 120 6.80 -13.66 2.78
N ARG A 121 6.57 -12.46 3.31
CA ARG A 121 7.56 -11.71 4.08
C ARG A 121 7.60 -12.16 5.53
N LYS A 122 6.69 -13.00 5.91
CA LYS A 122 6.56 -13.44 7.28
C LYS A 122 7.68 -14.40 7.60
N ILE A 123 8.54 -14.01 8.50
CA ILE A 123 9.59 -14.86 9.00
C ILE A 123 9.03 -15.61 10.21
N PRO A 124 9.35 -16.92 10.38
CA PRO A 124 8.73 -17.72 11.43
C PRO A 124 8.80 -17.13 12.83
N VAL A 125 9.84 -16.35 13.12
CA VAL A 125 10.04 -15.81 14.47
C VAL A 125 9.58 -14.37 14.59
N THR A 126 9.05 -13.77 13.54
CA THR A 126 8.66 -12.38 13.59
C THR A 126 7.25 -12.22 14.14
N GLU A 127 7.02 -11.12 14.80
CA GLU A 127 5.73 -10.77 15.37
C GLU A 127 4.95 -9.79 14.51
N GLU A 128 5.44 -9.44 13.35
CA GLU A 128 4.74 -8.50 12.48
C GLU A 128 3.40 -9.04 12.06
N ARG A 129 2.35 -8.25 12.29
CA ARG A 129 0.97 -8.62 11.99
C ARG A 129 0.29 -7.50 11.24
N TRP A 130 -0.61 -7.87 10.38
CA TRP A 130 -1.35 -6.93 9.55
C TRP A 130 -2.82 -7.23 9.55
#